data_e340c5e14ac5cc23b9b3e09bb721b3f6
#
_entry.id   e340c5e14ac5cc23b9b3e09bb721b3f6
#
_cell.length_a   1.000
_cell.length_b   1.000
_cell.length_c   1.000
_cell.angle_alpha   90.00
_cell.angle_beta   90.00
_cell.angle_gamma   90.00
#
_symmetry.space_group_name_H-M   'P 1'
#
loop_
_entity.id
_entity.type
_entity.pdbx_description
1 polymer ?
#
loop_
_entity_poly.entity_id
_entity_poly.type
_entity_poly.pdbx_seq_one_letter_code
_entity_poly.pdbx_strand_id
1 'polypeptide(L)'
;MNIAVAGIGYVGLSCAVLLSTHHSVRSFDITQSRVDLINAGKSPIRDVEIEDALAAGTRINASTDPQEAFTGADWVVIATPTNYDPDKNYFDTSSVEQVLRQVQTINPDATIVVKSTVPVGYVEGLTSEFPKLSILFSPEFLREGNALRDNLHPSRVVVGF
;
A
#
# COMPACT_ATOMS: atom_id res chain seq x y z
N MET A 1 -8.97 13.45 -4.17
CA MET A 1 -8.96 12.12 -4.82
C MET A 1 -9.28 11.07 -3.77
N ASN A 2 -9.82 9.95 -4.18
CA ASN A 2 -10.03 8.77 -3.35
C ASN A 2 -8.86 7.81 -3.57
N ILE A 3 -8.16 7.47 -2.53
CA ILE A 3 -6.97 6.62 -2.61
C ILE A 3 -7.17 5.40 -1.73
N ALA A 4 -6.91 4.22 -2.26
CA ALA A 4 -6.87 2.99 -1.49
C ALA A 4 -5.42 2.56 -1.27
N VAL A 5 -5.12 2.05 -0.08
CA VAL A 5 -3.79 1.51 0.26
C VAL A 5 -3.94 0.08 0.73
N ALA A 6 -3.37 -0.86 0.01
CA ALA A 6 -3.36 -2.28 0.36
C ALA A 6 -2.09 -2.64 1.14
N GLY A 7 -2.29 -3.12 2.37
CA GLY A 7 -1.23 -3.44 3.35
C GLY A 7 -1.04 -2.32 4.37
N ILE A 8 -1.24 -2.64 5.66
CA ILE A 8 -1.07 -1.71 6.80
C ILE A 8 0.24 -2.06 7.54
N GLY A 9 1.33 -2.17 6.79
CA GLY A 9 2.71 -2.25 7.29
C GLY A 9 3.38 -0.88 7.29
N TYR A 10 4.72 -0.84 7.48
CA TYR A 10 5.48 0.42 7.51
C TYR A 10 5.30 1.26 6.23
N VAL A 11 5.41 0.64 5.07
CA VAL A 11 5.27 1.30 3.77
C VAL A 11 3.84 1.81 3.56
N GLY A 12 2.86 0.92 3.67
CA GLY A 12 1.47 1.27 3.37
C GLY A 12 0.90 2.28 4.36
N LEU A 13 1.13 2.11 5.67
CA LEU A 13 0.58 3.02 6.66
C LEU A 13 1.22 4.40 6.60
N SER A 14 2.54 4.49 6.39
CA SER A 14 3.20 5.80 6.20
C SER A 14 2.68 6.53 4.95
N CYS A 15 2.46 5.81 3.84
CA CYS A 15 1.80 6.37 2.66
C CYS A 15 0.36 6.81 2.97
N ALA A 16 -0.42 5.99 3.67
CA ALA A 16 -1.81 6.31 4.01
C ALA A 16 -1.91 7.57 4.87
N VAL A 17 -1.06 7.71 5.90
CA VAL A 17 -0.99 8.90 6.75
C VAL A 17 -0.59 10.13 5.93
N LEU A 18 0.48 10.05 5.12
CA LEU A 18 0.92 11.15 4.30
C LEU A 18 -0.16 11.62 3.32
N LEU A 19 -0.79 10.69 2.61
CA LEU A 19 -1.81 11.00 1.60
C LEU A 19 -3.11 11.52 2.22
N SER A 20 -3.44 11.10 3.44
CA SER A 20 -4.66 11.54 4.14
C SER A 20 -4.65 13.02 4.51
N THR A 21 -3.51 13.70 4.46
CA THR A 21 -3.41 15.16 4.68
C THR A 21 -4.20 15.96 3.65
N HIS A 22 -4.36 15.43 2.41
CA HIS A 22 -5.00 16.14 1.30
C HIS A 22 -6.03 15.31 0.55
N HIS A 23 -6.17 14.02 0.86
CA HIS A 23 -7.00 13.08 0.11
C HIS A 23 -7.86 12.22 1.04
N SER A 24 -8.93 11.66 0.50
CA SER A 24 -9.70 10.62 1.18
C SER A 24 -8.96 9.28 1.04
N VAL A 25 -8.53 8.72 2.16
CA VAL A 25 -7.74 7.47 2.17
C VAL A 25 -8.51 6.35 2.84
N ARG A 26 -8.57 5.21 2.16
CA ARG A 26 -9.04 3.93 2.69
C ARG A 26 -7.90 2.94 2.69
N SER A 27 -7.85 2.06 3.67
CA SER A 27 -6.82 1.02 3.74
C SER A 27 -7.44 -0.37 3.76
N PHE A 28 -6.80 -1.30 3.08
CA PHE A 28 -7.14 -2.71 3.06
C PHE A 28 -6.02 -3.52 3.73
N ASP A 29 -6.38 -4.40 4.66
CA ASP A 29 -5.46 -5.41 5.22
C ASP A 29 -6.24 -6.67 5.55
N ILE A 30 -5.64 -7.83 5.36
CA ILE A 30 -6.25 -9.13 5.68
C ILE A 30 -6.34 -9.39 7.19
N THR A 31 -5.63 -8.60 8.00
CA THR A 31 -5.50 -8.78 9.45
C THR A 31 -6.50 -7.90 10.20
N GLN A 32 -7.60 -8.48 10.68
CA GLN A 32 -8.67 -7.74 11.38
C GLN A 32 -8.14 -6.90 12.55
N SER A 33 -7.23 -7.41 13.35
CA SER A 33 -6.68 -6.67 14.50
C SER A 33 -5.93 -5.40 14.10
N ARG A 34 -5.29 -5.36 12.93
CA ARG A 34 -4.66 -4.15 12.39
C ARG A 34 -5.71 -3.15 11.95
N VAL A 35 -6.75 -3.62 11.26
CA VAL A 35 -7.90 -2.81 10.84
C VAL A 35 -8.58 -2.15 12.04
N ASP A 36 -8.84 -2.92 13.10
CA ASP A 36 -9.46 -2.43 14.33
C ASP A 36 -8.63 -1.32 15.00
N LEU A 37 -7.30 -1.50 15.05
CA LEU A 37 -6.39 -0.49 15.60
C LEU A 37 -6.46 0.82 14.80
N ILE A 38 -6.36 0.76 13.48
CA ILE A 38 -6.44 1.96 12.62
C ILE A 38 -7.77 2.68 12.79
N ASN A 39 -8.89 1.96 12.78
CA ASN A 39 -10.22 2.53 12.96
C ASN A 39 -10.41 3.13 14.37
N ALA A 40 -9.65 2.64 15.36
CA ALA A 40 -9.58 3.22 16.71
C ALA A 40 -8.58 4.39 16.82
N GLY A 41 -7.94 4.83 15.74
CA GLY A 41 -6.93 5.89 15.74
C GLY A 41 -5.61 5.47 16.38
N LYS A 42 -5.27 4.19 16.34
CA LYS A 42 -4.04 3.61 16.90
C LYS A 42 -3.19 2.97 15.81
N SER A 43 -1.88 3.05 15.97
CA SER A 43 -0.94 2.41 15.05
C SER A 43 -0.75 0.92 15.36
N PRO A 44 -0.82 0.02 14.35
CA PRO A 44 -0.46 -1.39 14.51
C PRO A 44 1.06 -1.63 14.41
N ILE A 45 1.85 -0.59 14.14
CA ILE A 45 3.31 -0.65 14.00
C ILE A 45 3.95 0.40 14.90
N ARG A 46 5.23 0.23 15.21
CA ARG A 46 6.02 1.18 16.02
C ARG A 46 6.68 2.23 15.11
N ASP A 47 6.08 3.40 15.03
CA ASP A 47 6.61 4.58 14.34
C ASP A 47 6.00 5.80 15.04
N VAL A 48 6.84 6.55 15.74
CA VAL A 48 6.39 7.66 16.62
C VAL A 48 5.61 8.70 15.83
N GLU A 49 6.05 9.06 14.63
CA GLU A 49 5.39 10.09 13.83
C GLU A 49 4.03 9.61 13.29
N ILE A 50 3.89 8.32 13.00
CA ILE A 50 2.59 7.71 12.64
C ILE A 50 1.67 7.67 13.86
N GLU A 51 2.18 7.25 15.01
CA GLU A 51 1.41 7.19 16.26
C GLU A 51 0.89 8.58 16.63
N ASP A 52 1.75 9.61 16.58
CA ASP A 52 1.41 10.99 16.82
C ASP A 52 0.37 11.54 15.83
N ALA A 53 0.53 11.24 14.53
CA ALA A 53 -0.41 11.68 13.50
C ALA A 53 -1.81 11.09 13.72
N LEU A 54 -1.90 9.78 14.03
CA LEU A 54 -3.17 9.12 14.32
C LEU A 54 -3.81 9.66 15.62
N ALA A 55 -3.00 9.88 16.67
CA ALA A 55 -3.46 10.48 17.92
C ALA A 55 -3.94 11.92 17.73
N ALA A 56 -3.32 12.69 16.83
CA ALA A 56 -3.73 14.05 16.46
C ALA A 56 -5.01 14.09 15.61
N GLY A 57 -5.58 12.94 15.25
CA GLY A 57 -6.88 12.87 14.57
C GLY A 57 -6.82 12.62 13.08
N THR A 58 -5.67 12.18 12.52
CA THR A 58 -5.60 11.67 11.15
C THR A 58 -6.60 10.54 10.96
N ARG A 59 -7.43 10.64 9.92
CA ARG A 59 -8.49 9.68 9.63
C ARG A 59 -8.13 8.82 8.43
N ILE A 60 -8.09 7.51 8.66
CA ILE A 60 -7.94 6.48 7.66
C ILE A 60 -9.02 5.45 7.93
N ASN A 61 -9.86 5.15 6.95
CA ASN A 61 -10.87 4.11 7.07
C ASN A 61 -10.27 2.79 6.61
N ALA A 62 -10.10 1.85 7.52
CA ALA A 62 -9.54 0.54 7.20
C ALA A 62 -10.64 -0.55 7.16
N SER A 63 -10.49 -1.52 6.26
CA SER A 63 -11.39 -2.66 6.13
C SER A 63 -10.62 -3.92 5.71
N THR A 64 -11.15 -5.09 6.09
CA THR A 64 -10.74 -6.38 5.53
C THR A 64 -11.55 -6.76 4.28
N ASP A 65 -12.57 -5.97 3.93
CA ASP A 65 -13.34 -6.15 2.71
C ASP A 65 -12.73 -5.36 1.55
N PRO A 66 -12.23 -6.03 0.49
CA PRO A 66 -11.67 -5.36 -0.67
C PRO A 66 -12.72 -4.51 -1.43
N GLN A 67 -14.01 -4.87 -1.36
CA GLN A 67 -15.08 -4.06 -1.96
C GLN A 67 -15.16 -2.68 -1.31
N GLU A 68 -15.13 -2.62 0.01
CA GLU A 68 -15.16 -1.36 0.75
C GLU A 68 -13.91 -0.51 0.48
N ALA A 69 -12.76 -1.16 0.35
CA ALA A 69 -11.50 -0.45 0.15
C ALA A 69 -11.33 0.09 -1.27
N PHE A 70 -11.61 -0.72 -2.31
CA PHE A 70 -11.22 -0.39 -3.68
C PHE A 70 -12.32 0.25 -4.53
N THR A 71 -13.60 0.11 -4.16
CA THR A 71 -14.70 0.72 -4.94
C THR A 71 -14.54 2.24 -5.05
N GLY A 72 -14.47 2.75 -6.29
CA GLY A 72 -14.39 4.19 -6.59
C GLY A 72 -13.08 4.85 -6.14
N ALA A 73 -12.01 4.09 -5.92
CA ALA A 73 -10.68 4.65 -5.74
C ALA A 73 -10.12 5.15 -7.07
N ASP A 74 -9.57 6.36 -7.09
CA ASP A 74 -8.84 6.89 -8.26
C ASP A 74 -7.47 6.20 -8.37
N TRP A 75 -6.87 5.91 -7.21
CA TRP A 75 -5.56 5.28 -7.08
C TRP A 75 -5.58 4.15 -6.07
N VAL A 76 -4.84 3.08 -6.38
CA VAL A 76 -4.60 1.96 -5.47
C VAL A 76 -3.10 1.78 -5.26
N VAL A 77 -2.63 2.00 -4.04
CA VAL A 77 -1.24 1.77 -3.64
C VAL A 77 -1.13 0.36 -3.07
N ILE A 78 -0.25 -0.47 -3.64
CA ILE A 78 0.01 -1.83 -3.17
C ILE A 78 1.32 -1.84 -2.39
N ALA A 79 1.22 -2.09 -1.09
CA ALA A 79 2.32 -2.16 -0.14
C ALA A 79 2.22 -3.44 0.73
N THR A 80 1.78 -4.53 0.12
CA THR A 80 1.68 -5.84 0.75
C THR A 80 3.06 -6.49 0.90
N PRO A 81 3.27 -7.34 1.92
CA PRO A 81 4.56 -7.97 2.13
C PRO A 81 4.92 -8.93 0.99
N THR A 82 6.19 -8.91 0.59
CA THR A 82 6.79 -9.84 -0.35
C THR A 82 7.97 -10.50 0.34
N ASN A 83 7.85 -11.79 0.63
CA ASN A 83 8.88 -12.53 1.33
C ASN A 83 9.92 -13.07 0.34
N TYR A 84 11.20 -12.89 0.65
CA TYR A 84 12.28 -13.52 -0.10
C TYR A 84 12.68 -14.83 0.57
N ASP A 85 12.65 -15.92 -0.18
CA ASP A 85 13.13 -17.24 0.22
C ASP A 85 14.56 -17.43 -0.34
N PRO A 86 15.61 -17.35 0.49
CA PRO A 86 16.99 -17.44 0.02
C PRO A 86 17.36 -18.84 -0.45
N ASP A 87 16.68 -19.88 0.05
CA ASP A 87 16.97 -21.27 -0.33
C ASP A 87 16.47 -21.57 -1.75
N LYS A 88 15.38 -20.91 -2.15
CA LYS A 88 14.78 -21.04 -3.47
C LYS A 88 15.15 -19.91 -4.41
N ASN A 89 15.87 -18.88 -3.93
CA ASN A 89 16.11 -17.64 -4.65
C ASN A 89 14.82 -17.07 -5.28
N TYR A 90 13.76 -16.99 -4.46
CA TYR A 90 12.42 -16.70 -4.90
C TYR A 90 11.77 -15.61 -4.06
N PHE A 91 11.14 -14.64 -4.72
CA PHE A 91 10.24 -13.68 -4.08
C PHE A 91 8.81 -14.16 -4.17
N ASP A 92 8.15 -14.29 -3.03
CA ASP A 92 6.71 -14.56 -3.00
C ASP A 92 5.94 -13.25 -3.24
N THR A 93 5.50 -13.06 -4.46
CA THR A 93 4.71 -11.91 -4.92
C THR A 93 3.20 -12.16 -4.92
N SER A 94 2.76 -13.30 -4.42
CA SER A 94 1.36 -13.74 -4.43
C SER A 94 0.40 -12.73 -3.80
N SER A 95 0.83 -12.01 -2.76
CA SER A 95 0.05 -10.97 -2.11
C SER A 95 -0.23 -9.78 -3.05
N VAL A 96 0.74 -9.39 -3.88
CA VAL A 96 0.59 -8.32 -4.87
C VAL A 96 -0.41 -8.74 -5.96
N GLU A 97 -0.23 -9.94 -6.49
CA GLU A 97 -1.13 -10.50 -7.54
C GLU A 97 -2.57 -10.66 -7.04
N GLN A 98 -2.74 -11.07 -5.77
CA GLN A 98 -4.07 -11.17 -5.17
C GLN A 98 -4.78 -9.81 -5.15
N VAL A 99 -4.09 -8.74 -4.75
CA VAL A 99 -4.66 -7.39 -4.77
C VAL A 99 -4.97 -6.95 -6.19
N LEU A 100 -4.08 -7.21 -7.16
CA LEU A 100 -4.31 -6.88 -8.56
C LEU A 100 -5.58 -7.55 -9.11
N ARG A 101 -5.80 -8.84 -8.82
CA ARG A 101 -7.02 -9.56 -9.22
C ARG A 101 -8.29 -9.00 -8.58
N GLN A 102 -8.21 -8.60 -7.31
CA GLN A 102 -9.30 -7.92 -6.62
C GLN A 102 -9.62 -6.58 -7.26
N VAL A 103 -8.60 -5.73 -7.51
CA VAL A 103 -8.79 -4.43 -8.15
C VAL A 103 -9.32 -4.58 -9.57
N GLN A 104 -8.80 -5.51 -10.36
CA GLN A 104 -9.30 -5.79 -11.72
C GLN A 104 -10.79 -6.13 -11.74
N THR A 105 -11.28 -6.82 -10.70
CA THR A 105 -12.69 -7.23 -10.60
C THR A 105 -13.57 -6.09 -10.09
N ILE A 106 -13.09 -5.32 -9.11
CA ILE A 106 -13.88 -4.33 -8.36
C ILE A 106 -13.84 -2.96 -9.03
N ASN A 107 -12.65 -2.54 -9.48
CA ASN A 107 -12.41 -1.18 -9.99
C ASN A 107 -11.26 -1.17 -11.01
N PRO A 108 -11.48 -1.69 -12.23
CA PRO A 108 -10.43 -1.82 -13.23
C PRO A 108 -9.91 -0.47 -13.78
N ASP A 109 -10.62 0.62 -13.52
CA ASP A 109 -10.24 1.95 -14.01
C ASP A 109 -9.26 2.68 -13.07
N ALA A 110 -8.98 2.12 -11.88
CA ALA A 110 -8.03 2.71 -10.94
C ALA A 110 -6.59 2.64 -11.48
N THR A 111 -5.82 3.68 -11.22
CA THR A 111 -4.36 3.64 -11.42
C THR A 111 -3.70 2.95 -10.23
N ILE A 112 -2.87 1.96 -10.50
CA ILE A 112 -2.21 1.15 -9.47
C ILE A 112 -0.75 1.57 -9.32
N VAL A 113 -0.28 1.69 -8.09
CA VAL A 113 1.12 1.94 -7.76
C VAL A 113 1.63 0.79 -6.90
N VAL A 114 2.53 -0.02 -7.44
CA VAL A 114 3.21 -1.08 -6.69
C VAL A 114 4.39 -0.47 -5.95
N LYS A 115 4.34 -0.52 -4.62
CA LYS A 115 5.41 -0.08 -3.71
C LYS A 115 6.11 -1.25 -3.03
N SER A 116 5.52 -2.43 -3.06
CA SER A 116 6.14 -3.66 -2.55
C SER A 116 7.45 -3.96 -3.25
N THR A 117 8.41 -4.52 -2.53
CA THR A 117 9.69 -4.98 -3.11
C THR A 117 9.43 -6.17 -4.03
N VAL A 118 9.80 -6.04 -5.29
CA VAL A 118 9.58 -7.06 -6.32
C VAL A 118 10.83 -7.26 -7.17
N PRO A 119 11.00 -8.41 -7.83
CA PRO A 119 12.13 -8.66 -8.72
C PRO A 119 12.19 -7.68 -9.90
N VAL A 120 13.39 -7.49 -10.44
CA VAL A 120 13.59 -6.73 -11.69
C VAL A 120 12.79 -7.37 -12.82
N GLY A 121 12.06 -6.55 -13.59
CA GLY A 121 11.21 -7.00 -14.70
C GLY A 121 9.83 -7.52 -14.29
N TYR A 122 9.55 -7.63 -12.99
CA TYR A 122 8.26 -8.15 -12.51
C TYR A 122 7.07 -7.31 -12.98
N VAL A 123 7.17 -5.98 -12.87
CA VAL A 123 6.06 -5.08 -13.24
C VAL A 123 5.80 -5.10 -14.76
N GLU A 124 6.84 -5.26 -15.57
CA GLU A 124 6.69 -5.46 -17.02
C GLU A 124 5.90 -6.75 -17.33
N GLY A 125 6.12 -7.82 -16.56
CA GLY A 125 5.32 -9.05 -16.64
C GLY A 125 3.86 -8.84 -16.26
N LEU A 126 3.59 -8.03 -15.22
CA LEU A 126 2.23 -7.71 -14.78
C LEU A 126 1.41 -6.99 -15.85
N THR A 127 2.00 -6.09 -16.64
CA THR A 127 1.28 -5.41 -17.72
C THR A 127 0.77 -6.38 -18.78
N SER A 128 1.47 -7.48 -18.99
CA SER A 128 1.04 -8.56 -19.90
C SER A 128 -0.05 -9.45 -19.27
N GLU A 129 0.04 -9.73 -17.96
CA GLU A 129 -0.95 -10.54 -17.24
C GLU A 129 -2.26 -9.76 -16.97
N PHE A 130 -2.14 -8.45 -16.69
CA PHE A 130 -3.25 -7.55 -16.37
C PHE A 130 -3.38 -6.41 -17.39
N PRO A 131 -3.65 -6.68 -18.68
CA PRO A 131 -3.57 -5.68 -19.75
C PRO A 131 -4.61 -4.55 -19.66
N LYS A 132 -5.59 -4.69 -18.77
CA LYS A 132 -6.63 -3.67 -18.53
C LYS A 132 -6.28 -2.72 -17.39
N LEU A 133 -5.27 -3.04 -16.58
CA LEU A 133 -4.88 -2.23 -15.44
C LEU A 133 -3.76 -1.26 -15.83
N SER A 134 -3.84 -0.04 -15.33
CA SER A 134 -2.73 0.94 -15.40
C SER A 134 -1.83 0.71 -14.18
N ILE A 135 -0.65 0.13 -14.39
CA ILE A 135 0.27 -0.25 -13.30
C ILE A 135 1.55 0.56 -13.39
N LEU A 136 1.90 1.22 -12.29
CA LEU A 136 3.16 1.94 -12.09
C LEU A 136 3.96 1.25 -10.99
N PHE A 137 5.27 1.40 -11.03
CA PHE A 137 6.18 0.94 -9.98
C PHE A 137 6.83 2.14 -9.28
N SER A 138 6.75 2.17 -7.95
CA SER A 138 7.40 3.21 -7.16
C SER A 138 7.98 2.60 -5.88
N PRO A 139 9.21 2.05 -5.93
CA PRO A 139 9.84 1.38 -4.80
C PRO A 139 10.09 2.32 -3.62
N GLU A 140 10.19 1.75 -2.43
CA GLU A 140 10.48 2.45 -1.19
C GLU A 140 11.92 2.28 -0.73
N PHE A 141 12.41 3.31 -0.04
CA PHE A 141 13.75 3.34 0.56
C PHE A 141 13.69 3.80 2.02
N LEU A 142 12.60 3.49 2.71
CA LEU A 142 12.36 3.88 4.09
C LEU A 142 12.95 2.89 5.09
N ARG A 143 13.17 3.38 6.32
CA ARG A 143 13.59 2.58 7.47
C ARG A 143 12.40 2.28 8.36
N GLU A 144 12.29 1.05 8.84
CA GLU A 144 11.29 0.67 9.83
C GLU A 144 11.43 1.52 11.10
N GLY A 145 10.31 1.98 11.63
CA GLY A 145 10.27 2.87 12.79
C GLY A 145 10.53 4.37 12.50
N ASN A 146 10.85 4.72 11.24
CA ASN A 146 10.97 6.10 10.74
C ASN A 146 10.29 6.27 9.39
N ALA A 147 9.31 5.44 9.09
CA ALA A 147 8.72 5.34 7.76
C ALA A 147 8.02 6.62 7.32
N LEU A 148 7.26 7.27 8.21
CA LEU A 148 6.58 8.53 7.87
C LEU A 148 7.60 9.64 7.63
N ARG A 149 8.61 9.77 8.46
CA ARG A 149 9.68 10.77 8.30
C ARG A 149 10.44 10.61 6.99
N ASP A 150 10.81 9.37 6.65
CA ASP A 150 11.52 9.09 5.41
C ASP A 150 10.64 9.34 4.18
N ASN A 151 9.32 9.15 4.27
CA ASN A 151 8.36 9.51 3.22
C ASN A 151 8.12 11.02 3.11
N LEU A 152 8.16 11.77 4.20
CA LEU A 152 8.05 13.23 4.20
C LEU A 152 9.32 13.90 3.64
N HIS A 153 10.49 13.27 3.82
CA HIS A 153 11.79 13.80 3.42
C HIS A 153 12.58 12.78 2.60
N PRO A 154 12.03 12.31 1.45
CA PRO A 154 12.67 11.27 0.67
C PRO A 154 13.96 11.80 0.03
N SER A 155 15.03 10.99 0.03
CA SER A 155 16.26 11.31 -0.70
C SER A 155 16.04 11.28 -2.22
N ARG A 156 15.09 10.47 -2.66
CA ARG A 156 14.66 10.32 -4.06
C ARG A 156 13.27 9.68 -4.12
N VAL A 157 12.55 9.98 -5.20
CA VAL A 157 11.33 9.27 -5.60
C VAL A 157 11.59 8.69 -6.98
N VAL A 158 11.36 7.39 -7.13
CA VAL A 158 11.51 6.68 -8.41
C VAL A 158 10.14 6.22 -8.85
N VAL A 159 9.80 6.45 -10.12
CA VAL A 159 8.58 5.96 -10.74
C VAL A 159 8.94 5.31 -12.07
N GLY A 160 8.51 4.07 -12.26
CA GLY A 160 8.63 3.31 -13.50
C GLY A 160 7.25 2.89 -14.02
N PHE A 161 7.19 2.62 -15.33
CA PHE A 161 5.97 2.14 -16.04
C PHE A 161 6.36 1.17 -17.14
#